data_daa9bfe1c0f11b38c9aeb824cc312df7
#
_entry.id   daa9bfe1c0f11b38c9aeb824cc312df7
#
_cell.length_a   1.000
_cell.length_b   1.000
_cell.length_c   1.000
_cell.angle_alpha   90.00
_cell.angle_beta   90.00
_cell.angle_gamma   90.00
#
_symmetry.space_group_name_H-M   'P 1'
#
loop_
_entity.id
_entity.type
_entity.pdbx_description
1 polymer ?
#
loop_
_entity_poly.entity_id
_entity_poly.type
_entity_poly.pdbx_seq_one_letter_code
_entity_poly.pdbx_strand_id
1 'polypeptide(L)'
;MNYRLSNKAEQDLRNIYRYTVSNFGQLHAEAYLSGLEETLVQVSDTPTLAQKVDDIRKGYRRYLYQEHAVYFIEKKSFIYVVRVLHQQMRASLHLG
;
A
#
# COMPACT_ATOMS: atom_id res chain seq x y z
N MET A 1 9.12 13.41 -4.04
CA MET A 1 7.82 13.15 -4.70
C MET A 1 6.78 12.80 -3.65
N ASN A 2 5.50 13.02 -3.95
CA ASN A 2 4.40 12.75 -3.02
C ASN A 2 3.63 11.49 -3.39
N TYR A 3 2.77 11.07 -2.47
CA TYR A 3 1.80 10.02 -2.79
C TYR A 3 0.40 10.51 -2.45
N ARG A 4 -0.58 9.93 -3.13
CA ARG A 4 -1.99 10.15 -2.85
C ARG A 4 -2.66 8.79 -2.70
N LEU A 5 -3.69 8.73 -1.85
CA LEU A 5 -4.41 7.50 -1.57
C LEU A 5 -5.78 7.55 -2.24
N SER A 6 -6.17 6.45 -2.88
CA SER A 6 -7.55 6.28 -3.33
C SER A 6 -8.45 6.14 -2.10
N ASN A 7 -9.76 6.31 -2.29
CA ASN A 7 -10.72 6.10 -1.21
C ASN A 7 -10.63 4.67 -0.66
N LYS A 8 -10.43 3.69 -1.53
CA LYS A 8 -10.29 2.30 -1.10
C LYS A 8 -9.00 2.07 -0.34
N ALA A 9 -7.91 2.71 -0.75
CA ALA A 9 -6.63 2.61 -0.03
C ALA A 9 -6.76 3.22 1.37
N GLU A 10 -7.42 4.36 1.50
CA GLU A 10 -7.68 4.95 2.82
C GLU A 10 -8.49 3.99 3.71
N GLN A 11 -9.50 3.35 3.13
CA GLN A 11 -10.30 2.37 3.86
C GLN A 11 -9.46 1.17 4.25
N ASP A 12 -8.58 0.71 3.34
CA ASP A 12 -7.65 -0.38 3.65
C ASP A 12 -6.80 -0.05 4.86
N LEU A 13 -6.24 1.16 4.92
CA LEU A 13 -5.40 1.58 6.04
C LEU A 13 -6.19 1.61 7.35
N ARG A 14 -7.42 2.11 7.33
CA ARG A 14 -8.27 2.10 8.52
C ARG A 14 -8.56 0.69 9.00
N ASN A 15 -8.83 -0.22 8.07
CA ASN A 15 -9.09 -1.63 8.40
C ASN A 15 -7.86 -2.32 8.95
N ILE A 16 -6.68 -2.02 8.38
CA ILE A 16 -5.41 -2.55 8.88
C ILE A 16 -5.19 -2.08 10.32
N TYR A 17 -5.44 -0.80 10.60
CA TYR A 17 -5.27 -0.25 11.93
C TYR A 17 -6.18 -0.97 12.94
N ARG A 18 -7.47 -1.06 12.63
CA ARG A 18 -8.44 -1.73 13.51
C ARG A 18 -8.06 -3.18 13.78
N TYR A 19 -7.70 -3.90 12.74
CA TYR A 19 -7.30 -5.30 12.88
C TYR A 19 -6.07 -5.43 13.76
N THR A 20 -5.09 -4.56 13.55
CA THR A 20 -3.82 -4.61 14.28
C THR A 20 -4.03 -4.24 15.75
N VAL A 21 -4.86 -3.22 16.03
CA VAL A 21 -5.22 -2.88 17.41
C VAL A 21 -5.88 -4.06 18.10
N SER A 22 -6.85 -4.68 17.45
CA SER A 22 -7.62 -5.78 18.05
C SER A 22 -6.76 -7.00 18.36
N ASN A 23 -5.75 -7.26 17.55
CA ASN A 23 -4.95 -8.48 17.67
C ASN A 23 -3.61 -8.27 18.37
N PHE A 24 -3.06 -7.06 18.33
CA PHE A 24 -1.69 -6.80 18.82
C PHE A 24 -1.57 -5.55 19.69
N GLY A 25 -2.63 -4.79 19.84
CA GLY A 25 -2.64 -3.61 20.67
C GLY A 25 -2.31 -2.32 19.93
N GLN A 26 -2.60 -1.20 20.60
CA GLN A 26 -2.49 0.12 19.98
C GLN A 26 -1.06 0.51 19.62
N LEU A 27 -0.10 0.23 20.51
CA LEU A 27 1.29 0.59 20.25
C LEU A 27 1.82 -0.13 19.01
N HIS A 28 1.49 -1.40 18.87
CA HIS A 28 1.90 -2.19 17.72
C HIS A 28 1.27 -1.64 16.43
N ALA A 29 -0.01 -1.28 16.51
CA ALA A 29 -0.73 -0.74 15.35
C ALA A 29 -0.13 0.60 14.91
N GLU A 30 0.18 1.49 15.85
CA GLU A 30 0.79 2.77 15.53
C GLU A 30 2.16 2.60 14.87
N ALA A 31 2.97 1.69 15.40
CA ALA A 31 4.29 1.40 14.83
C ALA A 31 4.16 0.84 13.41
N TYR A 32 3.21 -0.07 13.20
CA TYR A 32 3.01 -0.69 11.91
C TYR A 32 2.61 0.33 10.84
N LEU A 33 1.62 1.17 11.17
CA LEU A 33 1.13 2.19 10.24
C LEU A 33 2.17 3.27 9.99
N SER A 34 2.92 3.66 11.02
CA SER A 34 4.00 4.63 10.89
C SER A 34 5.08 4.14 9.93
N GLY A 35 5.48 2.88 10.06
CA GLY A 35 6.45 2.27 9.14
C GLY A 35 5.92 2.16 7.72
N LEU A 36 4.63 1.88 7.58
CA LEU A 36 4.00 1.83 6.27
C LEU A 36 3.99 3.22 5.61
N GLU A 37 3.68 4.27 6.37
CA GLU A 37 3.71 5.64 5.85
C GLU A 37 5.11 6.04 5.39
N GLU A 38 6.13 5.71 6.18
CA GLU A 38 7.53 5.97 5.78
C GLU A 38 7.86 5.25 4.48
N THR A 39 7.37 4.01 4.34
CA THR A 39 7.55 3.23 3.12
C THR A 39 6.91 3.92 1.92
N LEU A 40 5.70 4.45 2.09
CA LEU A 40 5.03 5.17 1.01
C LEU A 40 5.83 6.39 0.56
N VAL A 41 6.43 7.12 1.50
CA VAL A 41 7.29 8.25 1.17
C VAL A 41 8.51 7.78 0.36
N GLN A 42 9.19 6.73 0.83
CA GLN A 42 10.37 6.19 0.12
C GLN A 42 10.02 5.76 -1.30
N VAL A 43 8.93 5.03 -1.45
CA VAL A 43 8.51 4.52 -2.76
C VAL A 43 8.07 5.67 -3.66
N SER A 44 7.45 6.71 -3.10
CA SER A 44 7.07 7.88 -3.89
C SER A 44 8.29 8.62 -4.43
N ASP A 45 9.39 8.61 -3.68
CA ASP A 45 10.64 9.24 -4.13
C ASP A 45 11.38 8.39 -5.16
N THR A 46 11.25 7.06 -5.07
CA THR A 46 11.94 6.14 -5.97
C THR A 46 10.98 5.00 -6.36
N PRO A 47 10.02 5.29 -7.27
CA PRO A 47 9.01 4.27 -7.62
C PRO A 47 9.58 2.98 -8.20
N THR A 48 10.79 3.05 -8.77
CA THR A 48 11.45 1.86 -9.32
C THR A 48 11.89 0.85 -8.26
N LEU A 49 11.80 1.19 -6.97
CA LEU A 49 11.98 0.21 -5.90
C LEU A 49 10.87 -0.83 -5.93
N ALA A 50 9.71 -0.50 -6.50
CA ALA A 50 8.57 -1.39 -6.58
C ALA A 50 8.59 -2.20 -7.87
N GLN A 51 8.12 -3.43 -7.78
CA GLN A 51 8.07 -4.35 -8.90
C GLN A 51 6.92 -4.01 -9.84
N LYS A 52 7.16 -4.04 -11.14
CA LYS A 52 6.07 -3.94 -12.12
C LYS A 52 5.22 -5.19 -12.05
N VAL A 53 3.92 -5.03 -12.07
CA VAL A 53 2.96 -6.13 -12.02
C VAL A 53 1.96 -6.03 -13.17
N ASP A 54 2.46 -5.74 -14.38
CA ASP A 54 1.63 -5.60 -15.58
C ASP A 54 0.83 -6.87 -15.88
N ASP A 55 1.33 -8.02 -15.46
CA ASP A 55 0.62 -9.30 -15.60
C ASP A 55 -0.65 -9.35 -14.73
N ILE A 56 -0.67 -8.60 -13.62
CA ILE A 56 -1.86 -8.49 -12.78
C ILE A 56 -2.76 -7.38 -13.32
N ARG A 57 -2.17 -6.21 -13.56
CA ARG A 57 -2.88 -5.09 -14.18
C ARG A 57 -1.87 -4.12 -14.78
N LYS A 58 -2.07 -3.79 -16.04
CA LYS A 58 -1.14 -2.95 -16.78
C LYS A 58 -0.94 -1.59 -16.10
N GLY A 59 0.31 -1.18 -15.99
CA GLY A 59 0.67 0.11 -15.42
C GLY A 59 0.81 0.12 -13.90
N TYR A 60 0.56 -1.01 -13.26
CA TYR A 60 0.63 -1.08 -11.80
C TYR A 60 2.01 -1.55 -11.34
N ARG A 61 2.39 -1.05 -10.15
CA ARG A 61 3.56 -1.53 -9.41
C ARG A 61 3.13 -2.01 -8.05
N ARG A 62 3.93 -2.90 -7.46
CA ARG A 62 3.67 -3.46 -6.14
C ARG A 62 4.92 -3.35 -5.29
N TYR A 63 4.76 -2.85 -4.07
CA TYR A 63 5.82 -2.85 -3.06
C TYR A 63 5.35 -3.61 -1.83
N LEU A 64 6.16 -4.57 -1.38
CA LEU A 64 5.81 -5.40 -0.24
C LEU A 64 6.30 -4.75 1.05
N TYR A 65 5.40 -4.62 2.03
CA TYR A 65 5.72 -4.13 3.35
C TYR A 65 5.16 -5.12 4.37
N GLN A 66 6.05 -5.90 4.97
CA GLN A 66 5.70 -6.93 5.97
C GLN A 66 4.53 -7.80 5.46
N GLU A 67 3.37 -7.73 6.13
CA GLU A 67 2.22 -8.58 5.77
C GLU A 67 1.39 -8.01 4.61
N HIS A 68 1.70 -6.82 4.14
CA HIS A 68 0.87 -6.12 3.16
C HIS A 68 1.61 -5.80 1.87
N ALA A 69 0.84 -5.60 0.82
CA ALA A 69 1.33 -5.21 -0.49
C ALA A 69 0.65 -3.91 -0.90
N VAL A 70 1.47 -2.94 -1.29
CA VAL A 70 1.00 -1.64 -1.76
C VAL A 70 0.96 -1.67 -3.27
N TYR A 71 -0.21 -1.41 -3.85
CA TYR A 71 -0.41 -1.35 -5.30
C TYR A 71 -0.63 0.08 -5.72
N PHE A 72 0.18 0.57 -6.65
CA PHE A 72 0.10 1.96 -7.05
C PHE A 72 0.38 2.14 -8.54
N ILE A 73 -0.01 3.31 -9.04
CA ILE A 73 0.27 3.75 -10.40
C ILE A 73 1.18 4.97 -10.30
N GLU A 74 2.23 4.98 -11.09
CA GLU A 74 3.15 6.11 -11.12
C GLU A 74 2.54 7.23 -11.98
N LYS A 75 2.41 8.41 -11.38
CA LYS A 75 1.95 9.60 -12.09
C LYS A 75 3.12 10.55 -12.28
N LYS A 76 2.89 11.67 -12.95
CA LYS A 76 3.96 12.59 -13.33
C LYS A 76 4.67 13.20 -12.11
N SER A 77 3.90 13.58 -11.08
CA SER A 77 4.46 14.25 -9.91
C SER A 77 4.13 13.57 -8.58
N PHE A 78 3.50 12.39 -8.62
CA PHE A 78 3.15 11.64 -7.42
C PHE A 78 2.88 10.19 -7.80
N ILE A 79 2.81 9.32 -6.80
CA ILE A 79 2.27 7.97 -7.02
C ILE A 79 0.84 7.93 -6.49
N TYR A 80 -0.03 7.22 -7.20
CA TYR A 80 -1.40 7.05 -6.78
C TYR A 80 -1.57 5.65 -6.21
N VAL A 81 -1.73 5.57 -4.89
CA VAL A 81 -1.87 4.29 -4.20
C VAL A 81 -3.33 3.84 -4.35
N VAL A 82 -3.53 2.76 -5.10
CA VAL A 82 -4.85 2.26 -5.44
C VAL A 82 -5.39 1.34 -4.35
N ARG A 83 -4.57 0.42 -3.84
CA ARG A 83 -4.95 -0.49 -2.77
C ARG A 83 -3.76 -0.83 -1.88
N VAL A 84 -4.05 -1.16 -0.63
CA VAL A 84 -3.10 -1.78 0.29
C VAL A 84 -3.75 -3.07 0.75
N LEU A 85 -3.26 -4.21 0.25
CA LEU A 85 -3.89 -5.51 0.45
C LEU A 85 -2.98 -6.42 1.27
N HIS A 86 -3.59 -7.31 2.06
CA HIS A 86 -2.84 -8.37 2.70
C HIS A 86 -2.22 -9.25 1.61
N GLN A 87 -1.00 -9.72 1.82
CA GLN A 87 -0.29 -10.49 0.79
C GLN A 87 -1.00 -11.78 0.38
N GLN A 88 -1.85 -12.31 1.24
CA GLN A 88 -2.63 -13.51 0.93
C GLN A 88 -3.86 -13.24 0.07
N MET A 89 -4.23 -11.97 -0.10
CA MET A 89 -5.36 -11.61 -0.95
C MET A 89 -4.97 -11.68 -2.42
N ARG A 90 -5.91 -12.13 -3.26
CA ARG A 90 -5.67 -12.20 -4.70
C ARG A 90 -5.87 -10.81 -5.30
N ALA A 91 -4.76 -10.18 -5.66
CA ALA A 91 -4.75 -8.80 -6.16
C ALA A 91 -5.66 -8.60 -7.37
N SER A 92 -5.69 -9.55 -8.30
CA SER A 92 -6.49 -9.44 -9.52
C SER A 92 -7.99 -9.26 -9.24
N LEU A 93 -8.46 -9.65 -8.07
CA LEU A 93 -9.87 -9.49 -7.68
C LEU A 93 -10.16 -8.12 -7.05
N HIS A 94 -9.12 -7.36 -6.73
CA HIS A 94 -9.27 -6.11 -5.96
C HIS A 94 -8.76 -4.87 -6.69
N LEU A 95 -8.04 -5.05 -7.79
CA LEU A 95 -7.51 -3.92 -8.58
C LEU A 95 -8.46 -3.67 -9.76
N GLY A 96 -9.59 -3.15 -9.47
CA GLY A 96 -10.58 -2.98 -10.49
C GLY A 96 -10.94 -1.54 -10.81
#